data_57d4de54cfb187ebcd85de579f9117f8
#
_entry.id   57d4de54cfb187ebcd85de579f9117f8
#
_cell.length_a   1.000
_cell.length_b   1.000
_cell.length_c   1.000
_cell.angle_alpha   90.00
_cell.angle_beta   90.00
_cell.angle_gamma   90.00
#
_symmetry.space_group_name_H-M   'P 1'
#
loop_
_entity.id
_entity.type
_entity.pdbx_description
1 polymer ?
#
loop_
_entity_poly.entity_id
_entity_poly.type
_entity_poly.pdbx_seq_one_letter_code
_entity_poly.pdbx_strand_id
1 'polypeptide(L)'
;MIENGNINNNQVGREEEPMIQIADLWRMIWGYKWWYVASAVICLAFAIFYLYRTPLTYVRTAKVMVDESDQDATMRNLGVASAGMMRLRSFNSVENEIEAFASPDLMQTVVERLGLEVSYVSQQVLRNVELYRNSPVEMRLAGGNPQSSFSFLVTPQDENTVILYDFRIADQRISDPVEAHYGDTIQTPVGSVVLYKTADMKSFRHDIRISWANSMARAKGYCGRLSISLSGKESSVLVLSMQDEYPARSTAILNSLIDVYNEEWIRNKNRSAINTAEFINERLVVIEEELHTVEDALKNYKASNNLTDIKAVAQTYLDESSLYATKAFEVNNQLAIARYIKNHLNDPENSDKLIPSNLGLTSASVESQIGEYNDILLQKDRLSNGSGSNNPLIADMTASLEAIRSAILRSVENLIASLELQSEKIGSQEKQILSRMSSNSGQELKLLSIERQQQMIQSLYMFLLQKREENELAALVNVGNTRVIMKPNGSSNPVSPNKMLIL
;
A
#
# COMPACT_ATOMS: atom_id res chain seq x y z
N MET A 1 -103.93 6.30 38.24
CA MET A 1 -103.89 7.25 37.15
C MET A 1 -102.48 7.20 36.54
N ILE A 2 -102.40 6.67 35.38
CA ILE A 2 -101.62 7.16 34.22
C ILE A 2 -100.14 7.04 34.37
N GLU A 3 -99.29 6.56 33.48
CA GLU A 3 -99.48 6.10 32.07
C GLU A 3 -98.09 5.51 31.65
N ASN A 4 -98.20 4.62 30.73
CA ASN A 4 -97.09 3.90 30.10
C ASN A 4 -96.06 4.83 29.40
N GLY A 5 -94.78 4.48 29.50
CA GLY A 5 -93.67 4.99 28.69
C GLY A 5 -92.80 3.86 28.20
N ASN A 6 -93.11 3.38 27.00
CA ASN A 6 -92.41 2.37 26.24
C ASN A 6 -91.03 2.91 25.78
N ILE A 7 -89.95 2.38 26.21
CA ILE A 7 -88.64 2.70 25.72
C ILE A 7 -88.12 1.53 24.86
N ASN A 8 -88.14 1.76 23.54
CA ASN A 8 -87.58 0.95 22.51
C ASN A 8 -86.06 0.80 22.73
N ASN A 9 -85.61 -0.42 23.02
CA ASN A 9 -84.25 -0.80 23.02
C ASN A 9 -83.82 -1.08 21.60
N ASN A 10 -83.19 -0.09 20.97
CA ASN A 10 -82.44 -0.28 19.74
C ASN A 10 -81.17 -1.08 20.09
N GLN A 11 -81.15 -2.36 19.82
CA GLN A 11 -79.96 -3.21 19.78
C GLN A 11 -79.18 -2.79 18.54
N VAL A 12 -78.09 -2.07 18.76
CA VAL A 12 -77.00 -1.91 17.79
C VAL A 12 -76.35 -3.26 17.58
N GLY A 13 -76.66 -3.89 16.46
CA GLY A 13 -75.99 -5.13 16.05
C GLY A 13 -74.47 -4.86 15.93
N ARG A 14 -73.70 -5.47 16.80
CA ARG A 14 -72.29 -5.67 16.55
C ARG A 14 -72.16 -6.58 15.33
N GLU A 15 -71.69 -6.06 14.22
CA GLU A 15 -71.16 -6.89 13.15
C GLU A 15 -69.98 -7.67 13.73
N GLU A 16 -70.18 -8.95 13.99
CA GLU A 16 -69.13 -9.88 14.27
C GLU A 16 -68.29 -9.98 13.00
N GLU A 17 -67.06 -9.45 13.04
CA GLU A 17 -66.07 -9.70 11.99
C GLU A 17 -65.97 -11.21 11.79
N PRO A 18 -66.06 -11.69 10.56
CA PRO A 18 -66.01 -13.13 10.31
C PRO A 18 -64.62 -13.64 10.70
N MET A 19 -64.50 -14.27 11.89
CA MET A 19 -63.32 -15.01 12.25
C MET A 19 -63.11 -16.13 11.23
N ILE A 20 -62.08 -15.96 10.39
CA ILE A 20 -61.72 -16.95 9.37
C ILE A 20 -61.34 -18.23 10.11
N GLN A 21 -62.22 -19.24 10.04
CA GLN A 21 -61.97 -20.56 10.66
C GLN A 21 -60.89 -21.29 9.84
N ILE A 22 -59.95 -21.94 10.52
CA ILE A 22 -58.87 -22.73 9.88
C ILE A 22 -59.45 -23.78 8.90
N ALA A 23 -60.66 -24.25 9.13
CA ALA A 23 -61.39 -25.17 8.25
C ALA A 23 -61.78 -24.53 6.88
N ASP A 24 -62.10 -23.23 6.87
CA ASP A 24 -62.45 -22.53 5.66
C ASP A 24 -61.22 -22.22 4.79
N LEU A 25 -60.07 -21.91 5.41
CA LEU A 25 -58.76 -21.81 4.75
C LEU A 25 -58.38 -23.16 4.12
N TRP A 26 -58.60 -24.26 4.84
CA TRP A 26 -58.32 -25.60 4.32
C TRP A 26 -59.20 -25.98 3.12
N ARG A 27 -60.47 -25.65 3.14
CA ARG A 27 -61.38 -25.89 2.01
C ARG A 27 -61.00 -25.04 0.80
N MET A 28 -60.60 -23.77 1.01
CA MET A 28 -60.15 -22.87 -0.05
C MET A 28 -58.86 -23.40 -0.71
N ILE A 29 -57.88 -23.85 0.08
CA ILE A 29 -56.64 -24.44 -0.44
C ILE A 29 -56.95 -25.73 -1.23
N TRP A 30 -57.84 -26.58 -0.76
CA TRP A 30 -58.25 -27.81 -1.48
C TRP A 30 -59.01 -27.54 -2.78
N GLY A 31 -59.85 -26.51 -2.81
CA GLY A 31 -60.58 -26.08 -4.01
C GLY A 31 -59.65 -25.62 -5.15
N TYR A 32 -58.57 -24.94 -4.78
CA TYR A 32 -57.62 -24.40 -5.76
C TYR A 32 -56.33 -25.20 -5.85
N LYS A 33 -56.25 -26.43 -5.37
CA LYS A 33 -55.05 -27.28 -5.31
C LYS A 33 -54.28 -27.39 -6.65
N TRP A 34 -54.99 -27.47 -7.76
CA TRP A 34 -54.34 -27.52 -9.09
C TRP A 34 -53.68 -26.20 -9.49
N TRP A 35 -54.19 -25.07 -9.04
CA TRP A 35 -53.55 -23.76 -9.24
C TRP A 35 -52.26 -23.62 -8.40
N TYR A 36 -52.27 -24.09 -7.17
CA TYR A 36 -51.07 -24.10 -6.33
C TYR A 36 -50.00 -25.06 -6.88
N VAL A 37 -50.41 -26.23 -7.35
CA VAL A 37 -49.48 -27.18 -8.00
C VAL A 37 -48.93 -26.57 -9.31
N ALA A 38 -49.74 -25.95 -10.14
CA ALA A 38 -49.26 -25.28 -11.36
C ALA A 38 -48.29 -24.14 -11.04
N SER A 39 -48.61 -23.29 -10.06
CA SER A 39 -47.72 -22.21 -9.62
C SER A 39 -46.39 -22.78 -9.09
N ALA A 40 -46.40 -23.82 -8.25
CA ALA A 40 -45.21 -24.45 -7.73
C ALA A 40 -44.35 -25.04 -8.85
N VAL A 41 -44.93 -25.70 -9.85
CA VAL A 41 -44.22 -26.25 -11.01
C VAL A 41 -43.57 -25.13 -11.84
N ILE A 42 -44.28 -24.01 -12.05
CA ILE A 42 -43.73 -22.85 -12.77
C ILE A 42 -42.55 -22.25 -11.98
N CYS A 43 -42.70 -22.02 -10.67
CA CYS A 43 -41.63 -21.51 -9.82
C CYS A 43 -40.39 -22.44 -9.83
N LEU A 44 -40.61 -23.75 -9.75
CA LEU A 44 -39.53 -24.74 -9.80
C LEU A 44 -38.82 -24.71 -11.17
N ALA A 45 -39.58 -24.60 -12.27
CA ALA A 45 -39.02 -24.47 -13.60
C ALA A 45 -38.17 -23.20 -13.75
N PHE A 46 -38.62 -22.06 -13.21
CA PHE A 46 -37.84 -20.82 -13.15
C PHE A 46 -36.60 -20.97 -12.28
N ALA A 47 -36.68 -21.61 -11.11
CA ALA A 47 -35.56 -21.84 -10.23
C ALA A 47 -34.49 -22.72 -10.92
N ILE A 48 -34.91 -23.79 -11.58
CA ILE A 48 -34.01 -24.68 -12.35
C ILE A 48 -33.38 -23.91 -13.51
N PHE A 49 -34.17 -23.12 -14.28
CA PHE A 49 -33.65 -22.29 -15.36
C PHE A 49 -32.63 -21.28 -14.86
N TYR A 50 -32.89 -20.60 -13.75
CA TYR A 50 -31.97 -19.66 -13.12
C TYR A 50 -30.67 -20.34 -12.70
N LEU A 51 -30.73 -21.52 -12.05
CA LEU A 51 -29.55 -22.29 -11.64
C LEU A 51 -28.67 -22.73 -12.81
N TYR A 52 -29.30 -23.07 -13.96
CA TYR A 52 -28.54 -23.45 -15.15
C TYR A 52 -27.92 -22.25 -15.86
N ARG A 53 -28.54 -21.07 -15.81
CA ARG A 53 -28.07 -19.86 -16.49
C ARG A 53 -27.02 -19.11 -15.71
N THR A 54 -27.04 -19.18 -14.38
CA THR A 54 -26.11 -18.44 -13.51
C THR A 54 -24.73 -19.12 -13.50
N PRO A 55 -23.62 -18.35 -13.74
CA PRO A 55 -22.27 -18.92 -13.66
C PRO A 55 -21.95 -19.35 -12.23
N LEU A 56 -21.20 -20.46 -12.14
CA LEU A 56 -20.73 -20.97 -10.86
C LEU A 56 -19.57 -20.12 -10.36
N THR A 57 -19.63 -19.61 -9.14
CA THR A 57 -18.56 -18.84 -8.55
C THR A 57 -17.95 -19.55 -7.35
N TYR A 58 -16.63 -19.43 -7.22
CA TYR A 58 -15.82 -20.07 -6.21
C TYR A 58 -15.09 -19.00 -5.40
N VAL A 59 -14.84 -19.29 -4.14
CA VAL A 59 -14.04 -18.39 -3.29
C VAL A 59 -12.69 -19.06 -3.03
N ARG A 60 -11.63 -18.27 -3.18
CA ARG A 60 -10.28 -18.61 -2.75
C ARG A 60 -9.85 -17.64 -1.68
N THR A 61 -9.24 -18.17 -0.62
CA THR A 61 -8.82 -17.40 0.53
C THR A 61 -7.35 -17.66 0.84
N ALA A 62 -6.59 -16.59 1.02
CA ALA A 62 -5.23 -16.62 1.53
C ALA A 62 -5.16 -15.94 2.89
N LYS A 63 -4.21 -16.33 3.73
CA LYS A 63 -3.92 -15.65 4.99
C LYS A 63 -2.48 -15.18 4.98
N VAL A 64 -2.30 -13.90 5.24
CA VAL A 64 -1.01 -13.24 5.23
C VAL A 64 -0.84 -12.50 6.55
N MET A 65 0.25 -12.75 7.24
CA MET A 65 0.64 -11.97 8.42
C MET A 65 1.45 -10.77 7.95
N VAL A 66 1.06 -9.60 8.39
CA VAL A 66 1.85 -8.38 8.19
C VAL A 66 2.83 -8.28 9.36
N ASP A 67 4.11 -8.15 9.07
CA ASP A 67 5.12 -7.92 10.11
C ASP A 67 5.01 -6.48 10.60
N GLU A 68 4.87 -6.32 11.92
CA GLU A 68 4.93 -4.99 12.54
C GLU A 68 6.33 -4.44 12.29
N SER A 69 6.41 -3.28 11.66
CA SER A 69 7.68 -2.69 11.24
C SER A 69 8.69 -2.58 12.40
N ASP A 70 9.98 -2.77 12.11
CA ASP A 70 11.12 -2.69 13.03
C ASP A 70 11.16 -1.39 13.88
N GLN A 71 10.41 -0.36 13.50
CA GLN A 71 10.27 0.88 14.29
C GLN A 71 9.62 0.65 15.65
N ASP A 72 8.68 -0.32 15.76
CA ASP A 72 8.08 -0.66 17.05
C ASP A 72 9.04 -1.46 17.94
N ALA A 73 9.95 -2.23 17.37
CA ALA A 73 10.98 -2.94 18.13
C ALA A 73 11.99 -1.99 18.77
N THR A 74 12.37 -0.92 18.08
CA THR A 74 13.29 0.11 18.58
C THR A 74 12.66 0.94 19.70
N MET A 75 11.36 1.25 19.57
CA MET A 75 10.61 1.98 20.60
C MET A 75 10.31 1.13 21.85
N ARG A 76 10.14 -0.18 21.72
CA ARG A 76 10.03 -1.12 22.87
C ARG A 76 11.29 -1.08 23.74
N ASN A 77 12.46 -0.99 23.12
CA ASN A 77 13.74 -0.93 23.82
C ASN A 77 13.99 0.40 24.52
N LEU A 78 13.29 1.49 24.13
CA LEU A 78 13.44 2.82 24.74
C LEU A 78 12.53 3.07 25.95
N GLY A 79 11.62 2.15 26.30
CA GLY A 79 10.82 2.22 27.55
C GLY A 79 9.80 3.37 27.64
N VAL A 80 9.51 4.08 26.54
CA VAL A 80 8.79 5.36 26.54
C VAL A 80 7.30 5.25 26.16
N ALA A 81 6.84 4.06 25.74
CA ALA A 81 5.47 3.93 25.25
C ALA A 81 4.48 3.47 26.33
N SER A 82 3.53 4.32 26.69
CA SER A 82 2.34 3.87 27.41
C SER A 82 1.58 2.86 26.53
N ALA A 83 1.25 1.69 27.07
CA ALA A 83 0.64 0.57 26.36
C ALA A 83 -0.65 0.91 25.56
N GLY A 84 -1.33 2.01 25.89
CA GLY A 84 -2.53 2.47 25.20
C GLY A 84 -2.26 3.19 23.87
N MET A 85 -1.19 3.99 23.77
CA MET A 85 -0.82 4.66 22.52
C MET A 85 -0.26 3.68 21.46
N MET A 86 0.42 2.65 21.95
CA MET A 86 1.00 1.60 21.11
C MET A 86 -0.08 0.76 20.42
N ARG A 87 -1.19 0.46 21.11
CA ARG A 87 -2.32 -0.27 20.54
C ARG A 87 -3.03 0.51 19.41
N LEU A 88 -3.28 1.81 19.61
CA LEU A 88 -3.92 2.66 18.60
C LEU A 88 -3.08 2.79 17.32
N ARG A 89 -1.76 2.79 17.44
CA ARG A 89 -0.83 2.89 16.30
C ARG A 89 -0.71 1.58 15.51
N SER A 90 -0.70 0.45 16.20
CA SER A 90 -0.67 -0.88 15.57
C SER A 90 -1.93 -1.12 14.72
N PHE A 91 -3.11 -0.71 15.19
CA PHE A 91 -4.34 -0.82 14.41
C PHE A 91 -4.35 0.04 13.16
N ASN A 92 -3.88 1.30 13.25
CA ASN A 92 -3.80 2.19 12.09
C ASN A 92 -2.82 1.66 11.03
N SER A 93 -1.74 0.99 11.42
CA SER A 93 -0.78 0.43 10.47
C SER A 93 -1.38 -0.75 9.69
N VAL A 94 -2.13 -1.63 10.33
CA VAL A 94 -2.76 -2.78 9.67
C VAL A 94 -3.96 -2.37 8.79
N GLU A 95 -4.71 -1.33 9.19
CA GLU A 95 -5.76 -0.75 8.34
C GLU A 95 -5.17 -0.12 7.07
N ASN A 96 -4.04 0.57 7.18
CA ASN A 96 -3.32 1.09 6.01
C ASN A 96 -2.86 -0.02 5.06
N GLU A 97 -2.45 -1.17 5.60
CA GLU A 97 -2.08 -2.31 4.76
C GLU A 97 -3.28 -2.95 4.05
N ILE A 98 -4.47 -2.93 4.67
CA ILE A 98 -5.72 -3.33 4.00
C ILE A 98 -5.98 -2.44 2.78
N GLU A 99 -5.86 -1.13 2.94
CA GLU A 99 -6.02 -0.17 1.84
C GLU A 99 -4.95 -0.35 0.76
N ALA A 100 -3.70 -0.63 1.15
CA ALA A 100 -2.62 -0.89 0.22
C ALA A 100 -2.91 -2.14 -0.64
N PHE A 101 -3.34 -3.24 -0.04
CA PHE A 101 -3.75 -4.44 -0.76
C PHE A 101 -5.00 -4.24 -1.63
N ALA A 102 -5.91 -3.33 -1.25
CA ALA A 102 -7.10 -2.98 -2.00
C ALA A 102 -6.82 -2.01 -3.16
N SER A 103 -5.59 -1.49 -3.27
CA SER A 103 -5.21 -0.50 -4.28
C SER A 103 -5.42 -1.01 -5.71
N PRO A 104 -6.12 -0.23 -6.55
CA PRO A 104 -6.26 -0.55 -7.97
C PRO A 104 -4.92 -0.58 -8.72
N ASP A 105 -3.92 0.19 -8.30
CA ASP A 105 -2.60 0.24 -8.93
C ASP A 105 -1.82 -1.05 -8.70
N LEU A 106 -1.86 -1.56 -7.46
CA LEU A 106 -1.29 -2.85 -7.14
C LEU A 106 -1.95 -3.95 -7.97
N MET A 107 -3.28 -3.93 -8.06
CA MET A 107 -4.05 -4.87 -8.86
C MET A 107 -3.78 -4.70 -10.36
N GLN A 108 -3.51 -3.47 -10.85
CA GLN A 108 -3.12 -3.24 -12.24
C GLN A 108 -1.82 -3.97 -12.58
N THR A 109 -0.81 -3.87 -11.73
CA THR A 109 0.45 -4.61 -11.89
C THR A 109 0.22 -6.13 -11.92
N VAL A 110 -0.71 -6.64 -11.10
CA VAL A 110 -1.12 -8.05 -11.13
C VAL A 110 -1.79 -8.43 -12.46
N VAL A 111 -2.70 -7.59 -12.95
CA VAL A 111 -3.39 -7.78 -14.23
C VAL A 111 -2.38 -7.85 -15.38
N GLU A 112 -1.44 -6.92 -15.43
CA GLU A 112 -0.38 -6.86 -16.45
C GLU A 112 0.56 -8.09 -16.36
N ARG A 113 0.97 -8.47 -15.14
CA ARG A 113 1.84 -9.63 -14.90
C ARG A 113 1.20 -10.95 -15.34
N LEU A 114 -0.10 -11.09 -15.14
CA LEU A 114 -0.84 -12.32 -15.46
C LEU A 114 -1.49 -12.29 -16.85
N GLY A 115 -1.43 -11.15 -17.58
CA GLY A 115 -2.04 -10.97 -18.90
C GLY A 115 -3.56 -11.03 -18.84
N LEU A 116 -4.19 -10.43 -17.81
CA LEU A 116 -5.63 -10.51 -17.59
C LEU A 116 -6.42 -9.41 -18.32
N GLU A 117 -5.77 -8.57 -19.12
CA GLU A 117 -6.42 -7.60 -20.00
C GLU A 117 -7.36 -8.28 -20.99
N VAL A 118 -7.00 -9.51 -21.43
CA VAL A 118 -7.79 -10.33 -22.33
C VAL A 118 -8.57 -11.38 -21.56
N SER A 119 -9.87 -11.52 -21.86
CA SER A 119 -10.74 -12.56 -21.31
C SER A 119 -11.36 -13.37 -22.46
N TYR A 120 -11.47 -14.66 -22.25
CA TYR A 120 -11.97 -15.63 -23.22
C TYR A 120 -13.18 -16.35 -22.66
N VAL A 121 -14.35 -16.11 -23.26
CA VAL A 121 -15.63 -16.65 -22.79
C VAL A 121 -16.26 -17.50 -23.87
N SER A 122 -16.38 -18.80 -23.66
CA SER A 122 -17.11 -19.69 -24.54
C SER A 122 -18.61 -19.46 -24.43
N GLN A 123 -19.26 -19.19 -25.56
CA GLN A 123 -20.71 -19.02 -25.63
C GLN A 123 -21.40 -20.36 -25.80
N GLN A 124 -21.86 -20.97 -24.73
CA GLN A 124 -22.66 -22.18 -24.76
C GLN A 124 -24.16 -21.83 -24.70
N VAL A 125 -25.00 -22.75 -25.18
CA VAL A 125 -26.46 -22.53 -25.34
C VAL A 125 -27.16 -22.07 -24.04
N LEU A 126 -26.73 -22.58 -22.87
CA LEU A 126 -27.38 -22.30 -21.58
C LEU A 126 -26.63 -21.33 -20.71
N ARG A 127 -25.29 -21.31 -20.78
CA ARG A 127 -24.48 -20.38 -19.98
C ARG A 127 -23.16 -20.09 -20.68
N ASN A 128 -22.62 -18.92 -20.40
CA ASN A 128 -21.26 -18.55 -20.79
C ASN A 128 -20.25 -19.16 -19.82
N VAL A 129 -19.11 -19.66 -20.33
CA VAL A 129 -18.05 -20.28 -19.54
C VAL A 129 -16.75 -19.55 -19.80
N GLU A 130 -16.16 -18.98 -18.76
CA GLU A 130 -14.82 -18.38 -18.81
C GLU A 130 -13.77 -19.48 -19.02
N LEU A 131 -12.89 -19.33 -19.99
CA LEU A 131 -11.87 -20.33 -20.34
C LEU A 131 -10.51 -20.05 -19.70
N TYR A 132 -10.21 -18.78 -19.38
CA TYR A 132 -8.93 -18.35 -18.84
C TYR A 132 -7.75 -18.89 -19.67
N ARG A 133 -6.86 -19.72 -19.10
CA ARG A 133 -5.71 -20.33 -19.79
C ARG A 133 -6.05 -21.53 -20.67
N ASN A 134 -7.26 -22.09 -20.57
CA ASN A 134 -7.72 -23.22 -21.37
C ASN A 134 -8.45 -22.75 -22.65
N SER A 135 -8.19 -21.52 -23.09
CA SER A 135 -8.72 -21.03 -24.36
C SER A 135 -8.01 -21.70 -25.53
N PRO A 136 -8.75 -22.21 -26.56
CA PRO A 136 -8.16 -22.77 -27.77
C PRO A 136 -7.47 -21.70 -28.63
N VAL A 137 -7.71 -20.44 -28.37
CA VAL A 137 -7.09 -19.31 -29.08
C VAL A 137 -6.50 -18.32 -28.11
N GLU A 138 -5.34 -17.75 -28.43
CA GLU A 138 -4.68 -16.67 -27.71
C GLU A 138 -4.62 -15.44 -28.62
N MET A 139 -5.10 -14.30 -28.12
CA MET A 139 -5.05 -13.02 -28.83
C MET A 139 -3.87 -12.19 -28.34
N ARG A 140 -3.12 -11.63 -29.28
CA ARG A 140 -2.11 -10.60 -29.01
C ARG A 140 -2.41 -9.34 -29.82
N LEU A 141 -2.19 -8.18 -29.23
CA LEU A 141 -2.29 -6.91 -29.95
C LEU A 141 -1.03 -6.70 -30.80
N ALA A 142 -1.22 -6.40 -32.09
CA ALA A 142 -0.12 -6.17 -33.03
C ALA A 142 0.31 -4.69 -33.13
N GLY A 143 -0.42 -3.76 -32.53
CA GLY A 143 -0.11 -2.33 -32.53
C GLY A 143 -0.74 -1.63 -31.35
N GLY A 144 0.00 -0.86 -30.59
CA GLY A 144 -0.40 0.00 -29.47
C GLY A 144 -1.55 -0.47 -28.57
N ASN A 145 -1.65 0.05 -27.38
CA ASN A 145 -2.80 -0.23 -26.52
C ASN A 145 -4.03 0.55 -27.02
N PRO A 146 -5.17 -0.12 -27.29
CA PRO A 146 -6.41 0.57 -27.63
C PRO A 146 -6.85 1.51 -26.51
N GLN A 147 -7.39 2.66 -26.86
CA GLN A 147 -7.89 3.62 -25.87
C GLN A 147 -9.20 3.16 -25.19
N SER A 148 -9.96 2.30 -25.87
CA SER A 148 -11.27 1.82 -25.40
C SER A 148 -11.32 0.31 -25.33
N SER A 149 -12.06 -0.22 -24.35
CA SER A 149 -12.35 -1.65 -24.26
C SER A 149 -13.15 -2.12 -25.48
N PHE A 150 -12.84 -3.31 -25.95
CA PHE A 150 -13.51 -3.91 -27.09
C PHE A 150 -13.77 -5.41 -26.88
N SER A 151 -14.68 -5.96 -27.68
CA SER A 151 -14.88 -7.40 -27.76
C SER A 151 -15.31 -7.83 -29.15
N PHE A 152 -15.07 -9.08 -29.49
CA PHE A 152 -15.54 -9.73 -30.70
C PHE A 152 -15.71 -11.24 -30.49
N LEU A 153 -16.46 -11.87 -31.37
CA LEU A 153 -16.63 -13.33 -31.40
C LEU A 153 -15.69 -13.95 -32.41
N VAL A 154 -15.17 -15.11 -32.05
CA VAL A 154 -14.32 -15.95 -32.92
C VAL A 154 -14.97 -17.30 -33.08
N THR A 155 -15.18 -17.73 -34.34
CA THR A 155 -15.70 -19.04 -34.71
C THR A 155 -14.67 -19.73 -35.60
N PRO A 156 -14.32 -21.01 -35.36
CA PRO A 156 -13.46 -21.75 -36.27
C PRO A 156 -14.23 -22.05 -37.56
N GLN A 157 -13.62 -21.76 -38.70
CA GLN A 157 -14.15 -22.16 -40.01
C GLN A 157 -13.49 -23.47 -40.47
N ASP A 158 -12.17 -23.51 -40.41
CA ASP A 158 -11.31 -24.64 -40.74
C ASP A 158 -10.14 -24.79 -39.76
N GLU A 159 -9.26 -25.77 -39.97
CA GLU A 159 -8.05 -25.93 -39.14
C GLU A 159 -7.15 -24.69 -39.11
N ASN A 160 -7.15 -23.86 -40.18
CA ASN A 160 -6.26 -22.69 -40.28
C ASN A 160 -6.98 -21.34 -40.34
N THR A 161 -8.30 -21.36 -40.57
CA THR A 161 -9.13 -20.14 -40.74
C THR A 161 -10.11 -19.95 -39.62
N VAL A 162 -10.32 -18.68 -39.24
CA VAL A 162 -11.33 -18.24 -38.27
C VAL A 162 -12.14 -17.10 -38.84
N ILE A 163 -13.37 -17.01 -38.42
CA ILE A 163 -14.23 -15.86 -38.68
C ILE A 163 -14.33 -15.04 -37.40
N LEU A 164 -13.98 -13.74 -37.49
CA LEU A 164 -14.18 -12.77 -36.46
C LEU A 164 -15.42 -11.94 -36.78
N TYR A 165 -16.32 -11.82 -35.85
CA TYR A 165 -17.56 -11.05 -36.03
C TYR A 165 -18.10 -10.47 -34.72
N ASP A 166 -19.22 -9.75 -34.77
CA ASP A 166 -19.85 -9.05 -33.62
C ASP A 166 -18.84 -8.18 -32.88
N PHE A 167 -18.08 -7.39 -33.64
CA PHE A 167 -17.15 -6.39 -33.06
C PHE A 167 -17.90 -5.34 -32.29
N ARG A 168 -17.49 -5.08 -31.04
CA ARG A 168 -18.08 -4.09 -30.16
C ARG A 168 -17.01 -3.21 -29.54
N ILE A 169 -17.21 -1.90 -29.59
CA ILE A 169 -16.49 -0.90 -28.80
C ILE A 169 -17.51 -0.22 -27.91
N ALA A 170 -17.27 -0.17 -26.61
CA ALA A 170 -18.22 0.39 -25.64
C ALA A 170 -19.68 -0.10 -25.85
N ASP A 171 -19.85 -1.42 -26.10
CA ASP A 171 -21.11 -2.11 -26.39
C ASP A 171 -21.84 -1.75 -27.69
N GLN A 172 -21.25 -0.89 -28.53
CA GLN A 172 -21.81 -0.61 -29.86
C GLN A 172 -21.22 -1.56 -30.91
N ARG A 173 -22.08 -2.21 -31.69
CA ARG A 173 -21.70 -3.07 -32.81
C ARG A 173 -21.23 -2.22 -34.00
N ILE A 174 -20.06 -2.57 -34.59
CA ILE A 174 -19.38 -1.65 -35.51
C ILE A 174 -19.20 -2.21 -36.94
N SER A 175 -19.11 -3.52 -37.19
CA SER A 175 -18.64 -4.03 -38.48
C SER A 175 -19.16 -5.42 -38.86
N ASP A 176 -18.93 -5.73 -40.14
CA ASP A 176 -19.17 -7.03 -40.78
C ASP A 176 -18.11 -8.07 -40.38
N PRO A 177 -18.38 -9.36 -40.62
CA PRO A 177 -17.43 -10.46 -40.35
C PRO A 177 -16.13 -10.31 -41.14
N VAL A 178 -15.00 -10.68 -40.48
CA VAL A 178 -13.67 -10.69 -41.07
C VAL A 178 -13.14 -12.13 -41.04
N GLU A 179 -12.80 -12.68 -42.19
CA GLU A 179 -12.08 -13.97 -42.30
C GLU A 179 -10.59 -13.73 -42.12
N ALA A 180 -9.93 -14.62 -41.37
CA ALA A 180 -8.52 -14.48 -41.06
C ALA A 180 -7.83 -15.83 -40.83
N HIS A 181 -6.50 -15.86 -41.03
CA HIS A 181 -5.66 -17.00 -40.68
C HIS A 181 -4.99 -16.85 -39.35
N TYR A 182 -4.77 -17.95 -38.65
CA TYR A 182 -3.99 -17.92 -37.41
C TYR A 182 -2.55 -17.52 -37.69
N GLY A 183 -2.01 -16.65 -36.83
CA GLY A 183 -0.65 -16.11 -36.92
C GLY A 183 -0.52 -14.86 -37.78
N ASP A 184 -1.52 -14.53 -38.60
CA ASP A 184 -1.51 -13.30 -39.39
C ASP A 184 -1.95 -12.09 -38.59
N THR A 185 -1.46 -10.90 -38.97
CA THR A 185 -1.93 -9.63 -38.41
C THR A 185 -3.25 -9.25 -39.04
N ILE A 186 -4.31 -9.36 -38.30
CA ILE A 186 -5.68 -9.07 -38.70
C ILE A 186 -5.98 -7.61 -38.43
N GLN A 187 -6.30 -6.86 -39.49
CA GLN A 187 -6.80 -5.50 -39.33
C GLN A 187 -8.29 -5.57 -38.96
N THR A 188 -8.62 -5.23 -37.75
CA THR A 188 -10.00 -5.21 -37.27
C THR A 188 -10.43 -3.78 -36.97
N PRO A 189 -11.73 -3.51 -36.92
CA PRO A 189 -12.24 -2.19 -36.51
C PRO A 189 -11.82 -1.72 -35.12
N VAL A 190 -11.36 -2.68 -34.31
CA VAL A 190 -10.92 -2.46 -32.91
C VAL A 190 -9.39 -2.36 -32.78
N GLY A 191 -8.65 -2.50 -33.88
CA GLY A 191 -7.20 -2.47 -33.92
C GLY A 191 -6.59 -3.71 -34.57
N SER A 192 -5.27 -3.73 -34.71
CA SER A 192 -4.56 -4.87 -35.29
C SER A 192 -4.36 -5.95 -34.23
N VAL A 193 -4.88 -7.13 -34.47
CA VAL A 193 -4.79 -8.28 -33.57
C VAL A 193 -4.17 -9.49 -34.27
N VAL A 194 -3.50 -10.34 -33.52
CA VAL A 194 -3.00 -11.66 -34.01
C VAL A 194 -3.60 -12.73 -33.14
N LEU A 195 -4.14 -13.80 -33.77
CA LEU A 195 -4.69 -14.96 -33.07
C LEU A 195 -3.75 -16.15 -33.24
N TYR A 196 -3.35 -16.73 -32.12
CA TYR A 196 -2.53 -17.95 -32.10
C TYR A 196 -3.35 -19.15 -31.64
N LYS A 197 -3.03 -20.32 -32.19
CA LYS A 197 -3.58 -21.59 -31.70
C LYS A 197 -2.90 -22.00 -30.41
N THR A 198 -3.68 -22.49 -29.46
CA THR A 198 -3.16 -23.11 -28.23
C THR A 198 -3.25 -24.66 -28.32
N ALA A 199 -2.71 -25.35 -27.32
CA ALA A 199 -2.80 -26.80 -27.21
C ALA A 199 -4.26 -27.31 -27.08
N ASP A 200 -5.16 -26.46 -26.64
CA ASP A 200 -6.58 -26.78 -26.39
C ASP A 200 -7.47 -26.60 -27.62
N MET A 201 -6.88 -26.45 -28.81
CA MET A 201 -7.60 -26.28 -30.09
C MET A 201 -8.65 -27.37 -30.37
N LYS A 202 -8.43 -28.60 -29.88
CA LYS A 202 -9.39 -29.71 -30.02
C LYS A 202 -10.72 -29.48 -29.31
N SER A 203 -10.77 -28.57 -28.34
CA SER A 203 -11.96 -28.18 -27.56
C SER A 203 -12.74 -27.03 -28.19
N PHE A 204 -12.27 -26.47 -29.31
CA PHE A 204 -12.90 -25.33 -29.99
C PHE A 204 -14.17 -25.77 -30.75
N ARG A 205 -15.29 -25.87 -30.06
CA ARG A 205 -16.61 -26.29 -30.60
C ARG A 205 -17.67 -25.20 -30.58
N HIS A 206 -17.46 -24.14 -29.81
CA HIS A 206 -18.42 -23.06 -29.59
C HIS A 206 -17.74 -21.71 -29.83
N ASP A 207 -18.53 -20.73 -30.20
CA ASP A 207 -18.04 -19.39 -30.38
C ASP A 207 -17.38 -18.87 -29.09
N ILE A 208 -16.24 -18.20 -29.25
CA ILE A 208 -15.51 -17.62 -28.15
C ILE A 208 -15.57 -16.11 -28.27
N ARG A 209 -16.13 -15.47 -27.23
CA ARG A 209 -16.04 -14.03 -27.08
C ARG A 209 -14.69 -13.69 -26.47
N ILE A 210 -13.89 -12.99 -27.23
CA ILE A 210 -12.65 -12.38 -26.77
C ILE A 210 -12.96 -10.94 -26.40
N SER A 211 -12.60 -10.55 -25.19
CA SER A 211 -12.76 -9.16 -24.72
C SER A 211 -11.45 -8.64 -24.18
N TRP A 212 -11.06 -7.48 -24.65
CA TRP A 212 -9.93 -6.73 -24.13
C TRP A 212 -10.40 -5.51 -23.37
N ALA A 213 -9.74 -5.20 -22.28
CA ALA A 213 -9.93 -3.96 -21.53
C ALA A 213 -8.59 -3.47 -20.96
N ASN A 214 -8.46 -2.16 -20.83
CA ASN A 214 -7.30 -1.54 -20.21
C ASN A 214 -7.01 -2.15 -18.84
N SER A 215 -5.71 -2.34 -18.52
CA SER A 215 -5.26 -2.97 -17.27
C SER A 215 -5.87 -2.34 -16.02
N MET A 216 -5.98 -1.01 -15.96
CA MET A 216 -6.63 -0.29 -14.85
C MET A 216 -8.13 -0.58 -14.75
N ALA A 217 -8.86 -0.66 -15.88
CA ALA A 217 -10.29 -0.98 -15.87
C ALA A 217 -10.52 -2.42 -15.39
N ARG A 218 -9.67 -3.37 -15.82
CA ARG A 218 -9.69 -4.75 -15.32
C ARG A 218 -9.34 -4.83 -13.84
N ALA A 219 -8.32 -4.09 -13.41
CA ALA A 219 -7.91 -4.02 -12.00
C ALA A 219 -9.04 -3.58 -11.09
N LYS A 220 -9.76 -2.50 -11.45
CA LYS A 220 -10.95 -2.04 -10.69
C LYS A 220 -12.03 -3.13 -10.61
N GLY A 221 -12.23 -3.90 -11.69
CA GLY A 221 -13.16 -5.02 -11.70
C GLY A 221 -12.75 -6.16 -10.76
N TYR A 222 -11.44 -6.46 -10.66
CA TYR A 222 -10.93 -7.46 -9.72
C TYR A 222 -10.89 -6.96 -8.29
N CYS A 223 -10.60 -5.69 -8.03
CA CYS A 223 -10.72 -5.08 -6.70
C CYS A 223 -12.15 -5.20 -6.15
N GLY A 224 -13.17 -5.01 -6.98
CA GLY A 224 -14.58 -5.22 -6.57
C GLY A 224 -14.94 -6.66 -6.20
N ARG A 225 -14.12 -7.65 -6.58
CA ARG A 225 -14.29 -9.08 -6.22
C ARG A 225 -13.36 -9.53 -5.10
N LEU A 226 -12.41 -8.69 -4.70
CA LEU A 226 -11.47 -8.91 -3.61
C LEU A 226 -12.10 -8.41 -2.31
N SER A 227 -12.10 -9.24 -1.29
CA SER A 227 -12.49 -8.86 0.07
C SER A 227 -11.30 -9.06 0.99
N ILE A 228 -10.95 -8.03 1.73
CA ILE A 228 -9.83 -8.05 2.67
C ILE A 228 -10.39 -7.78 4.05
N SER A 229 -10.01 -8.60 5.02
CA SER A 229 -10.46 -8.46 6.40
C SER A 229 -9.40 -8.96 7.37
N LEU A 230 -9.47 -8.52 8.62
CA LEU A 230 -8.65 -9.05 9.70
C LEU A 230 -9.14 -10.45 10.12
N SER A 231 -8.23 -11.34 10.44
CA SER A 231 -8.55 -12.68 10.97
C SER A 231 -9.16 -12.62 12.38
N GLY A 232 -9.00 -11.51 13.10
CA GLY A 232 -9.54 -11.23 14.42
C GLY A 232 -9.32 -9.77 14.79
N LYS A 233 -10.04 -9.26 15.79
CA LYS A 233 -10.03 -7.83 16.18
C LYS A 233 -8.66 -7.28 16.60
N GLU A 234 -7.76 -8.14 17.05
CA GLU A 234 -6.40 -7.76 17.51
C GLU A 234 -5.32 -8.57 16.77
N SER A 235 -5.58 -8.96 15.53
CA SER A 235 -4.69 -9.82 14.74
C SER A 235 -4.00 -9.02 13.64
N SER A 236 -2.70 -9.16 13.52
CA SER A 236 -1.93 -8.68 12.35
C SER A 236 -2.06 -9.60 11.12
N VAL A 237 -2.99 -10.57 11.15
CA VAL A 237 -3.23 -11.50 10.05
C VAL A 237 -4.38 -11.00 9.17
N LEU A 238 -4.08 -10.71 7.92
CA LEU A 238 -5.04 -10.37 6.88
C LEU A 238 -5.59 -11.63 6.22
N VAL A 239 -6.87 -11.63 5.96
CA VAL A 239 -7.60 -12.65 5.20
C VAL A 239 -7.97 -12.03 3.85
N LEU A 240 -7.30 -12.46 2.79
CA LEU A 240 -7.55 -12.05 1.42
C LEU A 240 -8.49 -13.09 0.80
N SER A 241 -9.69 -12.68 0.41
CA SER A 241 -10.69 -13.57 -0.20
C SER A 241 -11.09 -13.04 -1.56
N MET A 242 -11.06 -13.90 -2.58
CA MET A 242 -11.44 -13.53 -3.94
C MET A 242 -12.49 -14.47 -4.49
N GLN A 243 -13.56 -13.89 -5.02
CA GLN A 243 -14.65 -14.61 -5.67
C GLN A 243 -14.47 -14.56 -7.19
N ASP A 244 -14.42 -15.73 -7.83
CA ASP A 244 -14.25 -15.84 -9.29
C ASP A 244 -14.93 -17.09 -9.85
N GLU A 245 -15.24 -17.05 -11.13
CA GLU A 245 -15.79 -18.21 -11.87
C GLU A 245 -14.71 -19.27 -12.10
N TYR A 246 -13.43 -18.86 -12.16
CA TYR A 246 -12.31 -19.76 -12.43
C TYR A 246 -11.34 -19.83 -11.22
N PRO A 247 -11.38 -20.92 -10.44
CA PRO A 247 -10.60 -21.05 -9.21
C PRO A 247 -9.09 -20.88 -9.37
N ALA A 248 -8.53 -21.32 -10.52
CA ALA A 248 -7.10 -21.18 -10.77
C ALA A 248 -6.71 -19.72 -11.01
N ARG A 249 -7.60 -18.89 -11.62
CA ARG A 249 -7.38 -17.47 -11.83
C ARG A 249 -7.35 -16.73 -10.51
N SER A 250 -8.34 -16.93 -9.64
CA SER A 250 -8.34 -16.31 -8.31
C SER A 250 -7.14 -16.72 -7.45
N THR A 251 -6.69 -17.98 -7.54
CA THR A 251 -5.46 -18.45 -6.89
C THR A 251 -4.23 -17.72 -7.45
N ALA A 252 -4.12 -17.56 -8.76
CA ALA A 252 -3.01 -16.86 -9.42
C ALA A 252 -3.00 -15.37 -9.05
N ILE A 253 -4.17 -14.72 -9.04
CA ILE A 253 -4.31 -13.31 -8.68
C ILE A 253 -3.88 -13.09 -7.22
N LEU A 254 -4.36 -13.90 -6.27
CA LEU A 254 -4.02 -13.77 -4.86
C LEU A 254 -2.52 -14.00 -4.60
N ASN A 255 -1.88 -14.98 -5.26
CA ASN A 255 -0.45 -15.17 -5.14
C ASN A 255 0.32 -13.98 -5.73
N SER A 256 -0.01 -13.58 -6.96
CA SER A 256 0.66 -12.45 -7.60
C SER A 256 0.44 -11.14 -6.85
N LEU A 257 -0.72 -10.94 -6.21
CA LEU A 257 -1.01 -9.77 -5.40
C LEU A 257 -0.08 -9.69 -4.18
N ILE A 258 0.13 -10.82 -3.50
CA ILE A 258 1.05 -10.90 -2.35
C ILE A 258 2.49 -10.65 -2.82
N ASP A 259 2.90 -11.23 -3.96
CA ASP A 259 4.25 -11.07 -4.50
C ASP A 259 4.50 -9.61 -4.92
N VAL A 260 3.56 -9.00 -5.67
CA VAL A 260 3.67 -7.60 -6.12
C VAL A 260 3.68 -6.63 -4.93
N TYR A 261 2.85 -6.88 -3.92
CA TYR A 261 2.86 -6.09 -2.69
C TYR A 261 4.24 -6.12 -2.02
N ASN A 262 4.83 -7.31 -1.83
CA ASN A 262 6.16 -7.46 -1.22
C ASN A 262 7.26 -6.80 -2.08
N GLU A 263 7.22 -6.94 -3.39
CA GLU A 263 8.17 -6.29 -4.31
C GLU A 263 8.07 -4.76 -4.22
N GLU A 264 6.85 -4.22 -4.13
CA GLU A 264 6.64 -2.78 -4.01
C GLU A 264 7.11 -2.26 -2.65
N TRP A 265 6.82 -3.00 -1.57
CA TRP A 265 7.29 -2.67 -0.24
C TRP A 265 8.83 -2.64 -0.18
N ILE A 266 9.53 -3.66 -0.72
CA ILE A 266 10.99 -3.70 -0.82
C ILE A 266 11.52 -2.52 -1.64
N ARG A 267 10.89 -2.20 -2.76
CA ARG A 267 11.27 -1.07 -3.61
C ARG A 267 11.17 0.27 -2.88
N ASN A 268 10.10 0.47 -2.11
CA ASN A 268 9.91 1.68 -1.32
C ASN A 268 10.91 1.79 -0.17
N LYS A 269 11.17 0.68 0.54
CA LYS A 269 12.20 0.60 1.58
C LYS A 269 13.59 0.93 1.01
N ASN A 270 13.93 0.36 -0.13
CA ASN A 270 15.21 0.62 -0.80
C ASN A 270 15.32 2.08 -1.26
N ARG A 271 14.23 2.70 -1.75
CA ARG A 271 14.21 4.11 -2.13
C ARG A 271 14.55 5.03 -0.95
N SER A 272 13.99 4.75 0.22
CA SER A 272 14.33 5.50 1.45
C SER A 272 15.80 5.30 1.84
N ALA A 273 16.31 4.07 1.77
CA ALA A 273 17.70 3.78 2.07
C ALA A 273 18.68 4.46 1.10
N ILE A 274 18.34 4.52 -0.20
CA ILE A 274 19.14 5.21 -1.23
C ILE A 274 19.22 6.71 -0.92
N ASN A 275 18.09 7.37 -0.62
CA ASN A 275 18.08 8.80 -0.29
C ASN A 275 18.90 9.09 0.97
N THR A 276 18.82 8.21 1.98
CA THR A 276 19.63 8.32 3.20
C THR A 276 21.13 8.13 2.91
N ALA A 277 21.49 7.17 2.05
CA ALA A 277 22.87 6.94 1.64
C ALA A 277 23.46 8.15 0.88
N GLU A 278 22.68 8.73 -0.02
CA GLU A 278 23.08 9.92 -0.78
C GLU A 278 23.39 11.09 0.16
N PHE A 279 22.48 11.37 1.10
CA PHE A 279 22.70 12.39 2.14
C PHE A 279 23.98 12.13 2.96
N ILE A 280 24.17 10.90 3.45
CA ILE A 280 25.34 10.58 4.28
C ILE A 280 26.63 10.74 3.46
N ASN A 281 26.65 10.33 2.20
CA ASN A 281 27.79 10.47 1.31
C ASN A 281 28.15 11.94 1.05
N GLU A 282 27.14 12.80 0.74
CA GLU A 282 27.35 14.24 0.59
C GLU A 282 27.94 14.85 1.86
N ARG A 283 27.40 14.43 3.02
CA ARG A 283 27.89 14.97 4.30
C ARG A 283 29.31 14.49 4.65
N LEU A 284 29.66 13.24 4.30
CA LEU A 284 31.01 12.70 4.49
C LEU A 284 32.05 13.52 3.73
N VAL A 285 31.77 13.91 2.47
CA VAL A 285 32.68 14.75 1.67
C VAL A 285 32.94 16.07 2.37
N VAL A 286 31.91 16.73 2.88
CA VAL A 286 32.06 18.03 3.59
C VAL A 286 32.88 17.86 4.87
N ILE A 287 32.62 16.80 5.65
CA ILE A 287 33.30 16.57 6.93
C ILE A 287 34.78 16.16 6.69
N GLU A 288 35.07 15.44 5.63
CA GLU A 288 36.44 15.09 5.24
C GLU A 288 37.27 16.34 4.91
N GLU A 289 36.70 17.30 4.18
CA GLU A 289 37.33 18.58 3.88
C GLU A 289 37.53 19.42 5.15
N GLU A 290 36.53 19.47 6.04
CA GLU A 290 36.64 20.12 7.34
C GLU A 290 37.75 19.48 8.19
N LEU A 291 37.85 18.16 8.21
CA LEU A 291 38.87 17.42 8.95
C LEU A 291 40.26 17.77 8.46
N HIS A 292 40.51 17.72 7.15
CA HIS A 292 41.78 18.12 6.55
C HIS A 292 42.17 19.56 6.91
N THR A 293 41.21 20.47 6.86
CA THR A 293 41.43 21.88 7.21
C THR A 293 41.94 22.03 8.63
N VAL A 294 41.33 21.30 9.58
CA VAL A 294 41.67 21.37 10.99
C VAL A 294 43.01 20.63 11.28
N GLU A 295 43.28 19.52 10.61
CA GLU A 295 44.53 18.80 10.69
C GLU A 295 45.69 19.68 10.20
N ASP A 296 45.56 20.37 9.08
CA ASP A 296 46.55 21.32 8.59
C ASP A 296 46.74 22.50 9.56
N ALA A 297 45.66 23.04 10.13
CA ALA A 297 45.72 24.08 11.15
C ALA A 297 46.49 23.60 12.40
N LEU A 298 46.25 22.38 12.85
CA LEU A 298 46.93 21.76 13.98
C LEU A 298 48.41 21.55 13.70
N LYS A 299 48.76 21.01 12.54
CA LYS A 299 50.14 20.79 12.10
C LYS A 299 50.92 22.09 12.03
N ASN A 300 50.34 23.12 11.39
CA ASN A 300 50.94 24.44 11.24
C ASN A 300 51.12 25.12 12.59
N TYR A 301 50.15 24.97 13.50
CA TYR A 301 50.25 25.57 14.84
C TYR A 301 51.35 24.90 15.69
N LYS A 302 51.45 23.55 15.67
CA LYS A 302 52.53 22.80 16.36
C LYS A 302 53.90 23.16 15.81
N ALA A 303 54.06 23.28 14.50
CA ALA A 303 55.33 23.65 13.85
C ALA A 303 55.76 25.08 14.19
N SER A 304 54.83 26.04 14.23
CA SER A 304 55.15 27.45 14.46
C SER A 304 55.54 27.77 15.93
N ASN A 305 55.12 26.96 16.89
CA ASN A 305 55.30 27.21 18.31
C ASN A 305 56.29 26.24 19.01
N ASN A 306 56.98 25.34 18.28
CA ASN A 306 57.91 24.34 18.81
C ASN A 306 57.37 23.50 19.97
N LEU A 307 56.05 23.22 19.97
CA LEU A 307 55.35 22.52 21.05
C LEU A 307 55.47 21.00 20.86
N THR A 308 56.49 20.36 21.48
CA THR A 308 56.71 18.94 21.28
C THR A 308 56.19 18.03 22.42
N ASP A 309 56.02 18.52 23.64
CA ASP A 309 55.45 17.71 24.73
C ASP A 309 55.06 18.55 25.97
N ILE A 310 53.75 18.56 26.35
CA ILE A 310 53.29 19.12 27.62
C ILE A 310 52.25 18.17 28.20
N LYS A 311 52.73 17.14 28.92
CA LYS A 311 51.84 16.04 29.33
C LYS A 311 51.40 16.05 30.82
N ALA A 312 51.92 16.85 31.71
CA ALA A 312 51.80 16.57 33.15
C ALA A 312 50.73 17.37 33.89
N VAL A 313 50.41 18.62 33.52
CA VAL A 313 49.43 19.46 34.23
C VAL A 313 48.08 19.51 33.51
N ALA A 314 48.10 19.22 32.19
CA ALA A 314 46.90 19.27 31.33
C ALA A 314 45.95 18.07 31.51
N GLN A 315 46.45 16.92 32.03
CA GLN A 315 45.66 15.67 32.04
C GLN A 315 44.37 15.77 32.85
N THR A 316 44.41 16.37 34.03
CA THR A 316 43.20 16.50 34.90
C THR A 316 42.16 17.46 34.30
N TYR A 317 42.61 18.51 33.62
CA TYR A 317 41.74 19.43 32.91
C TYR A 317 41.28 18.88 31.57
N LEU A 318 42.08 18.02 30.93
CA LEU A 318 41.71 17.28 29.69
C LEU A 318 40.54 16.34 29.95
N ASP A 319 40.54 15.63 31.08
CA ASP A 319 39.46 14.69 31.41
C ASP A 319 38.13 15.43 31.66
N GLU A 320 38.13 16.55 32.36
CA GLU A 320 36.95 17.36 32.58
C GLU A 320 36.50 18.08 31.31
N SER A 321 37.45 18.57 30.50
CA SER A 321 37.19 19.20 29.20
C SER A 321 36.69 18.20 28.16
N SER A 322 37.19 16.93 28.18
CA SER A 322 36.73 15.89 27.24
C SER A 322 35.27 15.54 27.43
N LEU A 323 34.76 15.57 28.67
CA LEU A 323 33.33 15.35 28.95
C LEU A 323 32.44 16.43 28.28
N TYR A 324 32.85 17.71 28.39
CA TYR A 324 32.12 18.80 27.74
C TYR A 324 32.30 18.81 26.24
N ALA A 325 33.46 18.41 25.72
CA ALA A 325 33.70 18.23 24.29
C ALA A 325 32.80 17.14 23.68
N THR A 326 32.64 16.00 24.36
CA THR A 326 31.75 14.92 23.94
C THR A 326 30.30 15.40 23.92
N LYS A 327 29.84 16.12 24.96
CA LYS A 327 28.50 16.70 24.99
C LYS A 327 28.28 17.76 23.90
N ALA A 328 29.29 18.63 23.68
CA ALA A 328 29.24 19.63 22.62
C ALA A 328 29.14 18.98 21.22
N PHE A 329 29.93 17.92 21.03
CA PHE A 329 29.88 17.12 19.79
C PHE A 329 28.48 16.54 19.54
N GLU A 330 27.89 15.88 20.55
CA GLU A 330 26.57 15.28 20.45
C GLU A 330 25.50 16.33 20.09
N VAL A 331 25.50 17.47 20.81
CA VAL A 331 24.57 18.57 20.53
C VAL A 331 24.79 19.19 19.16
N ASN A 332 26.03 19.41 18.73
CA ASN A 332 26.33 19.98 17.41
C ASN A 332 25.98 19.02 16.28
N ASN A 333 26.15 17.71 16.47
CA ASN A 333 25.69 16.70 15.51
C ASN A 333 24.17 16.72 15.35
N GLN A 334 23.44 16.72 16.46
CA GLN A 334 21.97 16.84 16.47
C GLN A 334 21.51 18.15 15.79
N LEU A 335 22.22 19.25 16.05
CA LEU A 335 21.95 20.55 15.45
C LEU A 335 22.17 20.53 13.92
N ALA A 336 23.23 19.91 13.45
CA ALA A 336 23.53 19.78 12.03
C ALA A 336 22.42 18.98 11.31
N ILE A 337 21.99 17.86 11.89
CA ILE A 337 20.90 17.02 11.36
C ILE A 337 19.59 17.81 11.34
N ALA A 338 19.25 18.50 12.45
CA ALA A 338 18.02 19.27 12.54
C ALA A 338 17.99 20.43 11.50
N ARG A 339 19.12 21.13 11.30
CA ARG A 339 19.24 22.18 10.28
C ARG A 339 19.13 21.61 8.86
N TYR A 340 19.70 20.47 8.61
CA TYR A 340 19.55 19.80 7.31
C TYR A 340 18.08 19.50 7.01
N ILE A 341 17.36 18.88 7.95
CA ILE A 341 15.93 18.60 7.80
C ILE A 341 15.13 19.90 7.57
N LYS A 342 15.44 20.96 8.30
CA LYS A 342 14.82 22.29 8.09
C LYS A 342 15.06 22.80 6.66
N ASN A 343 16.30 22.72 6.17
CA ASN A 343 16.64 23.17 4.83
C ASN A 343 15.97 22.31 3.76
N HIS A 344 15.97 20.99 3.93
CA HIS A 344 15.29 20.07 3.04
C HIS A 344 13.78 20.36 2.93
N LEU A 345 13.14 20.67 4.07
CA LEU A 345 11.72 21.01 4.11
C LEU A 345 11.41 22.40 3.53
N ASN A 346 12.33 23.35 3.62
CA ASN A 346 12.14 24.69 3.08
C ASN A 346 12.40 24.80 1.59
N ASP A 347 13.08 23.81 1.00
CA ASP A 347 13.38 23.80 -0.42
C ASP A 347 12.13 23.37 -1.23
N PRO A 348 11.64 24.21 -2.15
CA PRO A 348 10.50 23.85 -3.01
C PRO A 348 10.75 22.63 -3.91
N GLU A 349 12.00 22.38 -4.31
CA GLU A 349 12.37 21.24 -5.15
C GLU A 349 12.26 19.90 -4.42
N ASN A 350 12.15 19.93 -3.10
CA ASN A 350 12.00 18.75 -2.25
C ASN A 350 10.56 18.53 -1.75
N SER A 351 9.58 19.26 -2.28
CA SER A 351 8.17 19.16 -1.84
C SER A 351 7.56 17.76 -2.00
N ASP A 352 7.99 17.03 -3.02
CA ASP A 352 7.53 15.68 -3.33
C ASP A 352 8.64 14.62 -3.13
N LYS A 353 9.66 14.94 -2.33
CA LYS A 353 10.74 14.00 -1.98
C LYS A 353 10.58 13.49 -0.55
N LEU A 354 10.98 12.23 -0.35
CA LEU A 354 11.03 11.63 0.99
C LEU A 354 12.05 12.36 1.85
N ILE A 355 11.69 12.62 3.11
CA ILE A 355 12.60 13.14 4.10
C ILE A 355 13.49 11.97 4.58
N PRO A 356 14.84 12.12 4.62
CA PRO A 356 15.71 11.09 5.17
C PRO A 356 15.31 10.73 6.60
N SER A 357 15.18 9.45 6.88
CA SER A 357 14.79 8.90 8.18
C SER A 357 15.96 8.17 8.84
N ASN A 358 15.86 7.89 10.15
CA ASN A 358 16.88 7.18 10.92
C ASN A 358 18.26 7.87 10.99
N LEU A 359 18.26 9.18 10.92
CA LEU A 359 19.48 9.99 11.05
C LEU A 359 20.01 10.05 12.50
N GLY A 360 19.33 9.41 13.44
CA GLY A 360 19.70 9.38 14.85
C GLY A 360 19.36 10.65 15.60
N LEU A 361 18.26 11.31 15.25
CA LEU A 361 17.72 12.41 16.05
C LEU A 361 17.29 11.92 17.44
N THR A 362 17.62 12.69 18.47
CA THR A 362 17.16 12.41 19.84
C THR A 362 15.66 12.70 20.03
N SER A 363 15.05 13.43 19.13
CA SER A 363 13.62 13.75 19.18
C SER A 363 12.76 12.68 18.49
N ALA A 364 12.27 11.72 19.27
CA ALA A 364 11.35 10.70 18.80
C ALA A 364 10.06 11.28 18.16
N SER A 365 9.64 12.48 18.59
CA SER A 365 8.48 13.16 17.99
C SER A 365 8.76 13.60 16.56
N VAL A 366 9.93 14.16 16.27
CA VAL A 366 10.32 14.57 14.92
C VAL A 366 10.49 13.36 14.02
N GLU A 367 11.17 12.31 14.49
CA GLU A 367 11.34 11.06 13.71
C GLU A 367 10.00 10.41 13.37
N SER A 368 9.06 10.40 14.32
CA SER A 368 7.71 9.89 14.10
C SER A 368 6.95 10.70 13.04
N GLN A 369 7.00 12.03 13.09
CA GLN A 369 6.34 12.89 12.14
C GLN A 369 6.96 12.76 10.73
N ILE A 370 8.28 12.55 10.64
CA ILE A 370 8.97 12.27 9.38
C ILE A 370 8.49 10.93 8.79
N GLY A 371 8.36 9.90 9.61
CA GLY A 371 7.80 8.62 9.18
C GLY A 371 6.39 8.76 8.61
N GLU A 372 5.49 9.44 9.33
CA GLU A 372 4.12 9.70 8.89
C GLU A 372 4.06 10.49 7.58
N TYR A 373 4.89 11.53 7.43
CA TYR A 373 5.01 12.29 6.19
C TYR A 373 5.42 11.40 5.02
N ASN A 374 6.48 10.60 5.21
CA ASN A 374 6.99 9.71 4.17
C ASN A 374 5.95 8.65 3.76
N ASP A 375 5.21 8.09 4.71
CA ASP A 375 4.16 7.10 4.44
C ASP A 375 3.01 7.70 3.61
N ILE A 376 2.54 8.90 3.98
CA ILE A 376 1.48 9.58 3.24
C ILE A 376 1.96 10.00 1.85
N LEU A 377 3.21 10.44 1.72
CA LEU A 377 3.79 10.81 0.43
C LEU A 377 3.86 9.61 -0.52
N LEU A 378 4.31 8.45 -0.01
CA LEU A 378 4.33 7.21 -0.79
C LEU A 378 2.92 6.74 -1.19
N GLN A 379 1.92 6.93 -0.31
CA GLN A 379 0.53 6.65 -0.64
C GLN A 379 -0.02 7.60 -1.71
N LYS A 380 0.29 8.90 -1.60
CA LYS A 380 -0.08 9.91 -2.62
C LYS A 380 0.53 9.55 -3.98
N ASP A 381 1.83 9.21 -4.03
CA ASP A 381 2.53 8.82 -5.26
C ASP A 381 1.86 7.61 -5.93
N ARG A 382 1.47 6.60 -5.14
CA ARG A 382 0.72 5.43 -5.65
C ARG A 382 -0.62 5.81 -6.27
N LEU A 383 -1.39 6.65 -5.59
CA LEU A 383 -2.71 7.07 -6.06
C LEU A 383 -2.63 7.99 -7.28
N SER A 384 -1.61 8.85 -7.37
CA SER A 384 -1.46 9.79 -8.48
C SER A 384 -1.12 9.09 -9.80
N ASN A 385 -0.39 7.96 -9.75
CA ASN A 385 -0.06 7.17 -10.93
C ASN A 385 -1.25 6.40 -11.51
N GLY A 386 -2.30 6.13 -10.71
CA GLY A 386 -3.46 5.31 -11.10
C GLY A 386 -4.79 6.05 -11.26
N SER A 387 -4.92 7.21 -10.67
CA SER A 387 -6.18 7.98 -10.72
C SER A 387 -5.82 9.40 -11.15
N GLY A 388 -6.19 9.83 -12.34
CA GLY A 388 -5.86 11.18 -12.82
C GLY A 388 -5.96 12.26 -11.72
N SER A 389 -5.21 13.34 -11.85
CA SER A 389 -4.97 14.42 -10.87
C SER A 389 -6.22 15.07 -10.22
N ASN A 390 -7.43 14.71 -10.63
CA ASN A 390 -8.71 15.23 -10.11
C ASN A 390 -9.37 14.35 -9.03
N ASN A 391 -8.65 13.40 -8.45
CA ASN A 391 -9.22 12.58 -7.36
C ASN A 391 -9.27 13.40 -6.06
N PRO A 392 -10.43 13.57 -5.40
CA PRO A 392 -10.55 14.32 -4.15
C PRO A 392 -9.66 13.76 -3.04
N LEU A 393 -9.39 12.46 -3.02
CA LEU A 393 -8.51 11.82 -2.06
C LEU A 393 -7.05 12.32 -2.18
N ILE A 394 -6.57 12.59 -3.41
CA ILE A 394 -5.23 13.17 -3.62
C ILE A 394 -5.15 14.59 -3.06
N ALA A 395 -6.23 15.38 -3.19
CA ALA A 395 -6.30 16.72 -2.61
C ALA A 395 -6.25 16.68 -1.07
N ASP A 396 -6.98 15.76 -0.45
CA ASP A 396 -6.97 15.56 1.01
C ASP A 396 -5.60 15.10 1.51
N MET A 397 -4.96 14.17 0.80
CA MET A 397 -3.59 13.74 1.12
C MET A 397 -2.58 14.88 0.99
N THR A 398 -2.72 15.72 -0.05
CA THR A 398 -1.82 16.88 -0.24
C THR A 398 -2.00 17.88 0.89
N ALA A 399 -3.23 18.17 1.31
CA ALA A 399 -3.51 19.02 2.47
C ALA A 399 -2.94 18.44 3.77
N SER A 400 -3.04 17.12 3.96
CA SER A 400 -2.45 16.42 5.10
C SER A 400 -0.92 16.50 5.08
N LEU A 401 -0.28 16.31 3.93
CA LEU A 401 1.17 16.45 3.78
C LEU A 401 1.65 17.87 4.12
N GLU A 402 0.94 18.89 3.67
CA GLU A 402 1.27 20.29 4.02
C GLU A 402 1.12 20.55 5.52
N ALA A 403 0.07 20.01 6.15
CA ALA A 403 -0.15 20.13 7.57
C ALA A 403 0.97 19.46 8.38
N ILE A 404 1.35 18.22 8.02
CA ILE A 404 2.43 17.47 8.67
C ILE A 404 3.79 18.15 8.41
N ARG A 405 4.07 18.58 7.17
CA ARG A 405 5.28 19.36 6.82
C ARG A 405 5.43 20.58 7.70
N SER A 406 4.35 21.35 7.87
CA SER A 406 4.33 22.51 8.76
C SER A 406 4.51 22.14 10.24
N ALA A 407 4.01 20.99 10.67
CA ALA A 407 4.20 20.48 12.03
C ALA A 407 5.65 20.06 12.26
N ILE A 408 6.26 19.32 11.32
CA ILE A 408 7.67 18.93 11.35
C ILE A 408 8.55 20.19 11.42
N LEU A 409 8.29 21.17 10.55
CA LEU A 409 9.07 22.40 10.50
C LEU A 409 9.08 23.10 11.87
N ARG A 410 7.91 23.27 12.51
CA ARG A 410 7.81 23.84 13.85
C ARG A 410 8.52 23.01 14.91
N SER A 411 8.39 21.68 14.83
CA SER A 411 9.04 20.77 15.79
C SER A 411 10.57 20.81 15.65
N VAL A 412 11.08 20.87 14.41
CA VAL A 412 12.50 20.99 14.11
C VAL A 412 13.04 22.36 14.51
N GLU A 413 12.30 23.45 14.31
CA GLU A 413 12.70 24.80 14.76
C GLU A 413 12.80 24.86 16.28
N ASN A 414 11.86 24.28 17.01
CA ASN A 414 11.92 24.19 18.45
C ASN A 414 13.10 23.33 18.93
N LEU A 415 13.39 22.23 18.22
CA LEU A 415 14.55 21.39 18.49
C LEU A 415 15.85 22.16 18.27
N ILE A 416 15.98 22.88 17.14
CA ILE A 416 17.14 23.74 16.85
C ILE A 416 17.34 24.77 17.96
N ALA A 417 16.30 25.51 18.35
CA ALA A 417 16.39 26.49 19.41
C ALA A 417 16.84 25.88 20.77
N SER A 418 16.31 24.69 21.09
CA SER A 418 16.73 23.95 22.30
C SER A 418 18.19 23.51 22.24
N LEU A 419 18.63 22.99 21.08
CA LEU A 419 20.00 22.53 20.87
C LEU A 419 20.99 23.72 20.85
N GLU A 420 20.62 24.87 20.27
CA GLU A 420 21.41 26.11 20.29
C GLU A 420 21.61 26.61 21.73
N LEU A 421 20.56 26.61 22.54
CA LEU A 421 20.64 26.97 23.95
C LEU A 421 21.54 26.00 24.74
N GLN A 422 21.46 24.69 24.47
CA GLN A 422 22.34 23.67 25.05
C GLN A 422 23.78 23.88 24.62
N SER A 423 24.05 24.15 23.34
CA SER A 423 25.39 24.43 22.81
C SER A 423 26.00 25.69 23.46
N GLU A 424 25.21 26.77 23.59
CA GLU A 424 25.64 28.01 24.29
C GLU A 424 25.98 27.75 25.75
N LYS A 425 25.15 26.97 26.46
CA LYS A 425 25.40 26.61 27.85
C LYS A 425 26.69 25.81 28.03
N ILE A 426 26.90 24.79 27.14
CA ILE A 426 28.13 24.00 27.16
C ILE A 426 29.33 24.87 26.82
N GLY A 427 29.23 25.74 25.81
CA GLY A 427 30.30 26.69 25.47
C GLY A 427 30.61 27.70 26.57
N SER A 428 29.63 28.15 27.36
CA SER A 428 29.83 29.02 28.49
C SER A 428 30.55 28.32 29.65
N GLN A 429 30.19 27.07 29.95
CA GLN A 429 30.88 26.25 30.96
C GLN A 429 32.30 25.95 30.54
N GLU A 430 32.52 25.64 29.27
CA GLU A 430 33.84 25.45 28.68
C GLU A 430 34.71 26.74 28.85
N LYS A 431 34.18 27.92 28.50
CA LYS A 431 34.88 29.18 28.70
C LYS A 431 35.22 29.43 30.14
N GLN A 432 34.37 29.04 31.10
CA GLN A 432 34.68 29.16 32.54
C GLN A 432 35.87 28.25 32.93
N ILE A 433 35.92 27.01 32.42
CA ILE A 433 37.05 26.12 32.68
C ILE A 433 38.34 26.69 32.07
N LEU A 434 38.28 27.15 30.82
CA LEU A 434 39.41 27.81 30.15
C LEU A 434 39.85 29.11 30.83
N SER A 435 38.96 29.91 31.40
CA SER A 435 39.31 31.11 32.12
C SER A 435 40.03 30.79 33.45
N ARG A 436 39.74 29.68 34.12
CA ARG A 436 40.46 29.20 35.30
C ARG A 436 41.87 28.66 34.94
N MET A 437 42.06 28.20 33.72
CA MET A 437 43.38 27.75 33.19
C MET A 437 44.24 28.93 32.72
N SER A 438 43.65 30.07 32.32
CA SER A 438 44.30 31.15 31.58
C SER A 438 45.34 31.96 32.34
N SER A 439 45.66 31.59 33.58
CA SER A 439 46.75 32.25 34.29
C SER A 439 48.17 31.91 33.79
N ASN A 440 48.35 30.94 32.86
CA ASN A 440 49.69 30.50 32.52
C ASN A 440 50.09 30.29 31.03
N SER A 441 49.24 30.23 30.05
CA SER A 441 49.72 30.17 28.64
C SER A 441 48.59 30.23 27.59
N GLY A 442 48.43 31.37 26.89
CA GLY A 442 47.48 31.50 25.79
C GLY A 442 47.75 30.61 24.56
N GLN A 443 49.01 30.12 24.38
CA GLN A 443 49.39 29.22 23.28
C GLN A 443 48.93 27.79 23.50
N GLU A 444 48.98 27.28 24.73
CA GLU A 444 48.48 25.95 25.12
C GLU A 444 46.95 25.84 24.95
N LEU A 445 46.24 26.89 25.29
CA LEU A 445 44.79 26.95 25.15
C LEU A 445 44.33 26.89 23.67
N LYS A 446 45.07 27.57 22.80
CA LYS A 446 44.75 27.55 21.37
C LYS A 446 45.05 26.17 20.74
N LEU A 447 46.16 25.53 21.13
CA LEU A 447 46.47 24.16 20.74
C LEU A 447 45.36 23.19 21.15
N LEU A 448 44.92 23.26 22.43
CA LEU A 448 43.86 22.45 22.98
C LEU A 448 42.53 22.64 22.26
N SER A 449 42.19 23.89 21.84
CA SER A 449 41.00 24.19 21.10
C SER A 449 41.00 23.57 19.71
N ILE A 450 42.16 23.58 19.01
CA ILE A 450 42.31 22.98 17.68
C ILE A 450 42.26 21.44 17.77
N GLU A 451 42.97 20.83 18.74
CA GLU A 451 42.92 19.39 18.97
C GLU A 451 41.52 18.90 19.29
N ARG A 452 40.78 19.62 20.09
CA ARG A 452 39.38 19.32 20.39
C ARG A 452 38.48 19.42 19.14
N GLN A 453 38.65 20.46 18.33
CA GLN A 453 37.94 20.61 17.07
C GLN A 453 38.22 19.44 16.13
N GLN A 454 39.49 19.03 16.01
CA GLN A 454 39.90 17.86 15.26
C GLN A 454 39.16 16.59 15.77
N GLN A 455 39.22 16.35 17.09
CA GLN A 455 38.59 15.17 17.69
C GLN A 455 37.07 15.14 17.50
N MET A 456 36.40 16.28 17.56
CA MET A 456 34.96 16.39 17.29
C MET A 456 34.64 16.03 15.83
N ILE A 457 35.37 16.61 14.87
CA ILE A 457 35.15 16.36 13.44
C ILE A 457 35.46 14.88 13.10
N GLN A 458 36.54 14.34 13.66
CA GLN A 458 36.89 12.94 13.50
C GLN A 458 35.81 11.98 14.05
N SER A 459 35.26 12.30 15.21
CA SER A 459 34.17 11.52 15.80
C SER A 459 32.89 11.59 14.95
N LEU A 460 32.59 12.76 14.38
CA LEU A 460 31.46 12.93 13.45
C LEU A 460 31.68 12.14 12.17
N TYR A 461 32.89 12.15 11.62
CA TYR A 461 33.24 11.34 10.45
C TYR A 461 33.01 9.85 10.70
N MET A 462 33.50 9.34 11.85
CA MET A 462 33.31 7.95 12.24
C MET A 462 31.82 7.59 12.47
N PHE A 463 31.06 8.50 13.07
CA PHE A 463 29.62 8.33 13.27
C PHE A 463 28.88 8.23 11.91
N LEU A 464 29.22 9.11 10.96
CA LEU A 464 28.60 9.06 9.62
C LEU A 464 28.99 7.79 8.86
N LEU A 465 30.22 7.33 8.97
CA LEU A 465 30.65 6.04 8.42
C LEU A 465 29.83 4.88 9.02
N GLN A 466 29.67 4.88 10.34
CA GLN A 466 28.84 3.87 11.00
C GLN A 466 27.40 3.92 10.50
N LYS A 467 26.81 5.12 10.35
CA LYS A 467 25.45 5.27 9.82
C LYS A 467 25.32 4.85 8.37
N ARG A 468 26.36 5.05 7.56
CA ARG A 468 26.41 4.53 6.19
C ARG A 468 26.35 3.00 6.18
N GLU A 469 27.19 2.34 6.98
CA GLU A 469 27.22 0.88 7.09
C GLU A 469 25.88 0.32 7.61
N GLU A 470 25.28 0.96 8.63
CA GLU A 470 23.96 0.58 9.15
C GLU A 470 22.87 0.69 8.07
N ASN A 471 22.91 1.77 7.27
CA ASN A 471 21.94 1.98 6.18
C ASN A 471 22.16 0.99 5.01
N GLU A 472 23.42 0.66 4.66
CA GLU A 472 23.73 -0.35 3.66
C GLU A 472 23.27 -1.74 4.11
N LEU A 473 23.46 -2.09 5.38
CA LEU A 473 22.96 -3.34 5.96
C LEU A 473 21.42 -3.39 5.94
N ALA A 474 20.74 -2.27 6.26
CA ALA A 474 19.29 -2.18 6.21
C ALA A 474 18.74 -2.34 4.77
N ALA A 475 19.48 -1.85 3.76
CA ALA A 475 19.12 -2.01 2.34
C ALA A 475 19.31 -3.45 1.84
N LEU A 476 20.27 -4.21 2.40
CA LEU A 476 20.53 -5.61 2.03
C LEU A 476 19.45 -6.58 2.53
N VAL A 477 18.67 -6.21 3.55
CA VAL A 477 17.59 -7.05 4.10
C VAL A 477 16.37 -6.97 3.18
N ASN A 478 16.40 -7.77 2.11
CA ASN A 478 15.30 -7.92 1.13
C ASN A 478 14.19 -8.86 1.66
N VAL A 479 13.69 -8.62 2.86
CA VAL A 479 12.55 -9.38 3.42
C VAL A 479 11.28 -8.57 3.17
N GLY A 480 10.29 -9.21 2.51
CA GLY A 480 8.98 -8.59 2.34
C GLY A 480 8.28 -8.37 3.69
N ASN A 481 7.42 -7.37 3.75
CA ASN A 481 6.64 -7.05 4.96
C ASN A 481 5.57 -8.09 5.30
N THR A 482 5.37 -9.09 4.43
CA THR A 482 4.32 -10.07 4.65
C THR A 482 4.86 -11.50 4.66
N ARG A 483 4.33 -12.28 5.60
CA ARG A 483 4.56 -13.73 5.68
C ARG A 483 3.28 -14.49 5.34
N VAL A 484 3.33 -15.33 4.30
CA VAL A 484 2.20 -16.17 3.93
C VAL A 484 1.99 -17.26 4.97
N ILE A 485 0.88 -17.20 5.71
CA ILE A 485 0.46 -18.22 6.68
C ILE A 485 -0.30 -19.33 5.96
N MET A 486 -1.18 -18.96 5.03
CA MET A 486 -1.98 -19.90 4.25
C MET A 486 -1.99 -19.47 2.80
N LYS A 487 -1.46 -20.31 1.92
CA LYS A 487 -1.54 -20.10 0.46
C LYS A 487 -3.01 -20.08 0.00
N PRO A 488 -3.32 -19.40 -1.11
CA PRO A 488 -4.67 -19.35 -1.63
C PRO A 488 -5.28 -20.75 -1.78
N ASN A 489 -6.33 -21.02 -1.01
CA ASN A 489 -7.04 -22.28 -0.98
C ASN A 489 -8.54 -22.04 -0.84
N GLY A 490 -9.36 -23.05 -1.13
CA GLY A 490 -10.81 -22.96 -0.98
C GLY A 490 -11.52 -24.23 -1.46
N SER A 491 -12.81 -24.29 -1.19
CA SER A 491 -13.65 -25.44 -1.56
C SER A 491 -13.70 -25.63 -3.07
N SER A 492 -13.77 -26.89 -3.50
CA SER A 492 -14.09 -27.27 -4.87
C SER A 492 -15.58 -27.06 -5.20
N ASN A 493 -16.42 -26.88 -4.19
CA ASN A 493 -17.83 -26.61 -4.36
C ASN A 493 -18.07 -25.11 -4.62
N PRO A 494 -18.94 -24.74 -5.57
CA PRO A 494 -19.28 -23.34 -5.81
C PRO A 494 -20.03 -22.74 -4.60
N VAL A 495 -19.76 -21.48 -4.32
CA VAL A 495 -20.41 -20.71 -3.26
C VAL A 495 -21.72 -20.08 -3.78
N SER A 496 -21.76 -19.74 -5.07
CA SER A 496 -22.96 -19.20 -5.73
C SER A 496 -23.15 -19.91 -7.09
N PRO A 497 -24.41 -20.13 -7.50
CA PRO A 497 -25.66 -19.96 -6.76
C PRO A 497 -25.84 -20.99 -5.64
N ASN A 498 -26.41 -20.53 -4.51
CA ASN A 498 -26.71 -21.43 -3.38
C ASN A 498 -27.96 -22.25 -3.69
N LYS A 499 -27.75 -23.51 -4.07
CA LYS A 499 -28.85 -24.43 -4.48
C LYS A 499 -29.92 -24.61 -3.39
N MET A 500 -29.50 -24.57 -2.10
CA MET A 500 -30.37 -24.80 -0.94
C MET A 500 -31.28 -23.61 -0.66
N LEU A 501 -30.94 -22.41 -1.13
CA LEU A 501 -31.69 -21.19 -0.90
C LEU A 501 -32.63 -20.85 -2.07
N ILE A 502 -32.40 -21.48 -3.23
CA ILE A 502 -33.17 -21.22 -4.48
C ILE A 502 -34.22 -22.30 -4.71
N LEU A 503 -34.00 -23.53 -4.26
CA LEU A 503 -34.95 -24.64 -4.25
C LEU A 503 -35.75 -24.67 -2.96
#